data_416d5d5810b79497b7171288a46e01ae
#
_entry.id   416d5d5810b79497b7171288a46e01ae
#
_cell.length_a   1.000
_cell.length_b   1.000
_cell.length_c   1.000
_cell.angle_alpha   90.00
_cell.angle_beta   90.00
_cell.angle_gamma   90.00
#
_symmetry.space_group_name_H-M   'P 1'
#
loop_
_entity.id
_entity.type
_entity.pdbx_description
1 polymer ?
#
loop_
_entity_poly.entity_id
_entity_poly.type
_entity_poly.pdbx_seq_one_letter_code
_entity_poly.pdbx_strand_id
1 'polypeptide(L)'
;MHGKNPVISVIMGIYNCGDTLSEAIECIVNQTFSDWELIMCDDGSNDDTYEIAISYKEKYPEKIIVLQNEKNRGLNYTLNKCLKQAKGKYIARMDGDDRCDKERFAIEINVLEKEPEIAIVSTDMEFFDESGVWGKISHPEYPVPEDFVKESPFCHAPCMVKREAYMKVKGYSVSGKLLRVEDYHLWIKMYKC
;
A
#
# COMPACT_ATOMS: atom_id res chain seq x y z
N MET A 1 -9.52 15.39 -22.75
CA MET A 1 -8.09 15.05 -22.83
C MET A 1 -7.92 13.75 -22.08
N HIS A 2 -7.48 12.66 -22.71
CA HIS A 2 -7.16 11.43 -22.00
C HIS A 2 -5.86 11.69 -21.25
N GLY A 3 -5.94 11.95 -19.96
CA GLY A 3 -4.78 12.15 -19.12
C GLY A 3 -3.90 10.92 -19.15
N LYS A 4 -2.57 11.13 -19.16
CA LYS A 4 -1.56 10.06 -19.00
C LYS A 4 -1.84 9.33 -17.69
N ASN A 5 -1.83 7.99 -17.71
CA ASN A 5 -1.94 7.22 -16.47
C ASN A 5 -0.79 7.60 -15.52
N PRO A 6 -1.02 7.67 -14.21
CA PRO A 6 0.04 7.93 -13.24
C PRO A 6 1.06 6.78 -13.26
N VAL A 7 2.27 7.07 -12.81
CA VAL A 7 3.32 6.04 -12.67
C VAL A 7 3.01 5.13 -11.50
N ILE A 8 2.58 5.70 -10.36
CA ILE A 8 2.24 4.95 -9.14
C ILE A 8 0.75 5.06 -8.85
N SER A 9 0.10 3.94 -8.52
CA SER A 9 -1.16 3.93 -7.78
C SER A 9 -0.88 3.51 -6.33
N VAL A 10 -1.11 4.42 -5.39
CA VAL A 10 -1.07 4.09 -3.96
C VAL A 10 -2.41 3.50 -3.58
N ILE A 11 -2.43 2.32 -2.97
CA ILE A 11 -3.64 1.69 -2.46
C ILE A 11 -3.64 1.71 -0.93
N MET A 12 -4.76 2.15 -0.35
CA MET A 12 -4.91 2.29 1.09
C MET A 12 -6.30 1.81 1.52
N GLY A 13 -6.35 0.73 2.30
CA GLY A 13 -7.57 0.33 3.00
C GLY A 13 -7.63 1.10 4.32
N ILE A 14 -8.75 1.76 4.61
CA ILE A 14 -8.94 2.55 5.82
C ILE A 14 -10.14 2.05 6.61
N TYR A 15 -9.96 1.97 7.94
CA TYR A 15 -11.03 1.56 8.86
C TYR A 15 -10.74 2.06 10.27
N ASN A 16 -11.59 2.97 10.79
CA ASN A 16 -11.47 3.56 12.13
C ASN A 16 -10.05 4.07 12.43
N CYS A 17 -9.50 4.89 11.52
CA CYS A 17 -8.18 5.51 11.65
C CYS A 17 -8.23 7.04 11.54
N GLY A 18 -9.33 7.67 11.99
CA GLY A 18 -9.53 9.11 11.91
C GLY A 18 -8.40 9.92 12.57
N ASP A 19 -7.85 9.45 13.68
CA ASP A 19 -6.77 10.14 14.40
C ASP A 19 -5.45 10.20 13.64
N THR A 20 -5.19 9.24 12.73
CA THR A 20 -3.90 9.07 12.04
C THR A 20 -3.95 9.33 10.53
N LEU A 21 -5.13 9.18 9.92
CA LEU A 21 -5.30 9.19 8.47
C LEU A 21 -4.78 10.47 7.80
N SER A 22 -4.99 11.63 8.41
CA SER A 22 -4.50 12.89 7.87
C SER A 22 -2.98 12.87 7.69
N GLU A 23 -2.25 12.36 8.67
CA GLU A 23 -0.80 12.29 8.64
C GLU A 23 -0.32 11.28 7.57
N ALA A 24 -0.96 10.12 7.48
CA ALA A 24 -0.68 9.13 6.44
C ALA A 24 -0.86 9.69 5.03
N ILE A 25 -1.95 10.46 4.78
CA ILE A 25 -2.18 11.10 3.48
C ILE A 25 -1.15 12.19 3.21
N GLU A 26 -0.81 13.03 4.19
CA GLU A 26 0.19 14.08 4.02
C GLU A 26 1.58 13.51 3.71
N CYS A 27 1.96 12.33 4.24
CA CYS A 27 3.20 11.66 3.86
C CYS A 27 3.22 11.32 2.35
N ILE A 28 2.08 10.94 1.76
CA ILE A 28 1.96 10.66 0.32
C ILE A 28 1.98 11.95 -0.49
N VAL A 29 1.25 12.97 -0.06
CA VAL A 29 1.19 14.27 -0.73
C VAL A 29 2.56 14.93 -0.82
N ASN A 30 3.38 14.77 0.22
CA ASN A 30 4.71 15.35 0.34
C ASN A 30 5.83 14.49 -0.27
N GLN A 31 5.53 13.40 -0.98
CA GLN A 31 6.54 12.61 -1.69
C GLN A 31 7.27 13.44 -2.74
N THR A 32 8.60 13.27 -2.81
CA THR A 32 9.44 13.93 -3.83
C THR A 32 9.12 13.47 -5.25
N PHE A 33 8.67 12.24 -5.43
CA PHE A 33 8.14 11.74 -6.68
C PHE A 33 6.64 12.06 -6.79
N SER A 34 6.23 12.87 -7.77
CA SER A 34 4.91 13.49 -7.83
C SER A 34 3.90 12.84 -8.79
N ASP A 35 4.31 11.87 -9.64
CA ASP A 35 3.43 11.21 -10.63
C ASP A 35 2.73 9.98 -10.01
N TRP A 36 1.80 10.25 -9.08
CA TRP A 36 1.02 9.25 -8.35
C TRP A 36 -0.47 9.61 -8.29
N GLU A 37 -1.29 8.59 -8.10
CA GLU A 37 -2.67 8.67 -7.62
C GLU A 37 -2.79 7.92 -6.28
N LEU A 38 -3.69 8.37 -5.39
CA LEU A 38 -4.04 7.70 -4.14
C LEU A 38 -5.46 7.16 -4.23
N ILE A 39 -5.64 5.88 -4.00
CA ILE A 39 -6.93 5.21 -3.99
C ILE A 39 -7.18 4.68 -2.59
N MET A 40 -8.04 5.35 -1.85
CA MET A 40 -8.48 4.95 -0.52
C MET A 40 -9.81 4.21 -0.62
N CYS A 41 -10.00 3.20 0.21
CA CYS A 41 -11.30 2.57 0.37
C CYS A 41 -11.62 2.44 1.84
N ASP A 42 -12.65 3.17 2.27
CA ASP A 42 -13.21 3.05 3.62
C ASP A 42 -13.97 1.74 3.77
N ASP A 43 -13.63 0.97 4.79
CA ASP A 43 -14.23 -0.35 5.07
C ASP A 43 -15.41 -0.26 6.05
N GLY A 44 -16.20 0.81 5.95
CA GLY A 44 -17.37 1.05 6.79
C GLY A 44 -16.99 1.52 8.18
N SER A 45 -16.17 2.56 8.27
CA SER A 45 -15.78 3.21 9.53
C SER A 45 -16.98 3.81 10.28
N ASN A 46 -16.82 3.95 11.59
CA ASN A 46 -17.82 4.57 12.47
C ASN A 46 -17.30 5.86 13.14
N ASP A 47 -16.11 6.29 12.78
CA ASP A 47 -15.45 7.52 13.20
C ASP A 47 -15.31 8.47 12.00
N ASP A 48 -14.55 9.56 12.13
CA ASP A 48 -14.37 10.60 11.12
C ASP A 48 -13.44 10.16 9.93
N THR A 49 -13.05 8.88 9.85
CA THR A 49 -12.14 8.36 8.80
C THR A 49 -12.63 8.69 7.39
N TYR A 50 -13.91 8.43 7.11
CA TYR A 50 -14.46 8.66 5.77
C TYR A 50 -14.54 10.15 5.43
N GLU A 51 -14.97 10.99 6.35
CA GLU A 51 -15.09 12.44 6.20
C GLU A 51 -13.71 13.07 5.92
N ILE A 52 -12.67 12.60 6.64
CA ILE A 52 -11.29 13.02 6.41
C ILE A 52 -10.85 12.64 4.99
N ALA A 53 -11.07 11.39 4.56
CA ALA A 53 -10.72 10.96 3.21
C ALA A 53 -11.41 11.79 2.12
N ILE A 54 -12.69 12.14 2.30
CA ILE A 54 -13.44 12.99 1.37
C ILE A 54 -12.85 14.40 1.32
N SER A 55 -12.47 14.97 2.47
CA SER A 55 -11.87 16.32 2.50
C SER A 55 -10.58 16.40 1.68
N TYR A 56 -9.74 15.36 1.75
CA TYR A 56 -8.53 15.27 0.92
C TYR A 56 -8.83 15.04 -0.56
N LYS A 57 -9.87 14.26 -0.90
CA LYS A 57 -10.32 14.14 -2.28
C LYS A 57 -10.78 15.48 -2.85
N GLU A 58 -11.48 16.30 -2.08
CA GLU A 58 -11.90 17.65 -2.50
C GLU A 58 -10.70 18.56 -2.71
N LYS A 59 -9.67 18.48 -1.87
CA LYS A 59 -8.42 19.22 -1.97
C LYS A 59 -7.55 18.78 -3.17
N TYR A 60 -7.58 17.49 -3.53
CA TYR A 60 -6.77 16.89 -4.61
C TYR A 60 -7.62 16.05 -5.58
N PRO A 61 -8.63 16.62 -6.26
CA PRO A 61 -9.64 15.87 -7.01
C PRO A 61 -9.08 15.05 -8.19
N GLU A 62 -7.95 15.48 -8.76
CA GLU A 62 -7.31 14.81 -9.88
C GLU A 62 -6.37 13.66 -9.45
N LYS A 63 -6.05 13.59 -8.15
CA LYS A 63 -5.07 12.62 -7.61
C LYS A 63 -5.66 11.62 -6.64
N ILE A 64 -6.76 11.95 -5.96
CA ILE A 64 -7.30 11.14 -4.87
C ILE A 64 -8.67 10.57 -5.25
N ILE A 65 -8.80 9.27 -5.12
CA ILE A 65 -10.04 8.52 -5.31
C ILE A 65 -10.43 7.93 -3.97
N VAL A 66 -11.66 8.16 -3.54
CA VAL A 66 -12.23 7.58 -2.32
C VAL A 66 -13.36 6.64 -2.70
N LEU A 67 -13.28 5.43 -2.19
CA LEU A 67 -14.28 4.36 -2.29
C LEU A 67 -14.81 4.06 -0.89
N GLN A 68 -15.98 3.44 -0.80
CA GLN A 68 -16.56 3.04 0.48
C GLN A 68 -17.23 1.67 0.37
N ASN A 69 -17.11 0.85 1.40
CA ASN A 69 -17.90 -0.35 1.61
C ASN A 69 -19.09 -0.03 2.53
N GLU A 70 -20.23 -0.65 2.30
CA GLU A 70 -21.42 -0.45 3.14
C GLU A 70 -21.22 -0.96 4.59
N LYS A 71 -20.25 -1.84 4.80
CA LYS A 71 -19.88 -2.42 6.08
C LYS A 71 -18.46 -2.99 6.01
N ASN A 72 -17.86 -3.30 7.12
CA ASN A 72 -16.57 -3.95 7.20
C ASN A 72 -16.57 -5.29 6.45
N ARG A 73 -15.69 -5.40 5.44
CA ARG A 73 -15.47 -6.55 4.57
C ARG A 73 -14.09 -7.17 4.74
N GLY A 74 -13.23 -6.50 5.50
CA GLY A 74 -11.83 -6.85 5.75
C GLY A 74 -10.86 -6.30 4.71
N LEU A 75 -9.61 -6.16 5.16
CA LEU A 75 -8.52 -5.50 4.42
C LEU A 75 -8.34 -6.03 3.00
N ASN A 76 -8.32 -7.35 2.81
CA ASN A 76 -8.11 -7.96 1.50
C ASN A 76 -9.18 -7.60 0.48
N TYR A 77 -10.44 -7.56 0.90
CA TYR A 77 -11.55 -7.15 0.04
C TYR A 77 -11.39 -5.67 -0.34
N THR A 78 -11.07 -4.85 0.63
CA THR A 78 -10.90 -3.41 0.50
C THR A 78 -9.74 -3.05 -0.40
N LEU A 79 -8.57 -3.67 -0.22
CA LEU A 79 -7.41 -3.49 -1.09
C LEU A 79 -7.67 -3.97 -2.53
N ASN A 80 -8.37 -5.10 -2.72
CA ASN A 80 -8.76 -5.56 -4.05
C ASN A 80 -9.70 -4.57 -4.75
N LYS A 81 -10.54 -3.84 -3.99
CA LYS A 81 -11.40 -2.80 -4.54
C LYS A 81 -10.58 -1.60 -5.02
N CYS A 82 -9.53 -1.22 -4.28
CA CYS A 82 -8.55 -0.22 -4.71
C CYS A 82 -7.79 -0.67 -5.96
N LEU A 83 -7.26 -1.91 -5.98
CA LEU A 83 -6.53 -2.48 -7.12
C LEU A 83 -7.30 -2.44 -8.44
N LYS A 84 -8.63 -2.60 -8.40
CA LYS A 84 -9.48 -2.52 -9.60
C LYS A 84 -9.52 -1.12 -10.22
N GLN A 85 -9.27 -0.08 -9.44
CA GLN A 85 -9.23 1.31 -9.90
C GLN A 85 -7.83 1.75 -10.32
N ALA A 86 -6.79 1.04 -9.86
CA ALA A 86 -5.40 1.40 -10.05
C ALA A 86 -4.99 1.37 -11.53
N LYS A 87 -4.39 2.47 -12.01
CA LYS A 87 -3.93 2.67 -13.39
C LYS A 87 -2.42 2.73 -13.51
N GLY A 88 -1.72 2.91 -12.39
CA GLY A 88 -0.27 3.04 -12.32
C GLY A 88 0.48 1.80 -12.81
N LYS A 89 1.70 1.99 -13.31
CA LYS A 89 2.63 0.90 -13.63
C LYS A 89 3.03 0.15 -12.35
N TYR A 90 3.16 0.88 -11.24
CA TYR A 90 3.49 0.38 -9.93
C TYR A 90 2.33 0.57 -8.96
N ILE A 91 2.19 -0.37 -8.04
CA ILE A 91 1.24 -0.31 -6.93
C ILE A 91 2.05 -0.16 -5.66
N ALA A 92 1.94 0.97 -5.01
CA ALA A 92 2.47 1.19 -3.66
C ALA A 92 1.38 0.92 -2.64
N ARG A 93 1.73 0.27 -1.53
CA ARG A 93 0.81 0.11 -0.41
C ARG A 93 1.15 1.11 0.69
N MET A 94 0.14 1.53 1.43
CA MET A 94 0.25 2.35 2.64
C MET A 94 -0.93 2.04 3.56
N ASP A 95 -0.72 2.02 4.87
CA ASP A 95 -1.80 1.96 5.87
C ASP A 95 -2.22 3.36 6.32
N GLY A 96 -3.45 3.50 6.79
CA GLY A 96 -4.02 4.78 7.23
C GLY A 96 -3.50 5.25 8.59
N ASP A 97 -2.66 4.45 9.25
CA ASP A 97 -2.04 4.71 10.55
C ASP A 97 -0.50 4.71 10.50
N ASP A 98 0.07 4.58 9.29
CA ASP A 98 1.51 4.59 9.07
C ASP A 98 2.03 5.95 8.58
N ARG A 99 3.35 6.12 8.69
CA ARG A 99 4.13 7.22 8.12
C ARG A 99 5.17 6.67 7.16
N CYS A 100 5.57 7.47 6.17
CA CYS A 100 6.68 7.10 5.28
C CYS A 100 7.60 8.29 5.01
N ASP A 101 8.87 7.98 4.72
CA ASP A 101 9.84 8.99 4.29
C ASP A 101 9.42 9.61 2.95
N LYS A 102 9.69 10.91 2.79
CA LYS A 102 9.33 11.68 1.58
C LYS A 102 10.04 11.21 0.30
N GLU A 103 11.11 10.46 0.41
CA GLU A 103 11.88 9.93 -0.73
C GLU A 103 11.52 8.48 -1.06
N ARG A 104 10.63 7.85 -0.29
CA ARG A 104 10.26 6.44 -0.44
C ARG A 104 9.92 6.08 -1.88
N PHE A 105 9.00 6.81 -2.52
CA PHE A 105 8.56 6.46 -3.88
C PHE A 105 9.68 6.62 -4.91
N ALA A 106 10.51 7.66 -4.78
CA ALA A 106 11.64 7.87 -5.68
C ALA A 106 12.67 6.74 -5.58
N ILE A 107 12.96 6.29 -4.36
CA ILE A 107 13.91 5.21 -4.09
C ILE A 107 13.36 3.87 -4.63
N GLU A 108 12.12 3.51 -4.29
CA GLU A 108 11.51 2.25 -4.72
C GLU A 108 11.38 2.13 -6.24
N ILE A 109 10.97 3.22 -6.92
CA ILE A 109 10.91 3.23 -8.40
C ILE A 109 12.31 3.07 -9.00
N ASN A 110 13.31 3.76 -8.46
CA ASN A 110 14.67 3.67 -8.98
C ASN A 110 15.21 2.22 -8.93
N VAL A 111 14.88 1.45 -7.90
CA VAL A 111 15.21 0.01 -7.81
C VAL A 111 14.46 -0.76 -8.90
N LEU A 112 13.14 -0.63 -8.97
CA LEU A 112 12.29 -1.38 -9.91
C LEU A 112 12.56 -1.06 -11.40
N GLU A 113 13.11 0.13 -11.71
CA GLU A 113 13.49 0.52 -13.06
C GLU A 113 14.92 0.05 -13.42
N LYS A 114 15.84 0.00 -12.46
CA LYS A 114 17.21 -0.46 -12.67
C LYS A 114 17.32 -1.99 -12.75
N GLU A 115 16.45 -2.69 -12.02
CA GLU A 115 16.43 -4.13 -11.92
C GLU A 115 15.08 -4.67 -12.45
N PRO A 116 14.93 -4.81 -13.77
CA PRO A 116 13.65 -5.15 -14.38
C PRO A 116 13.12 -6.55 -14.00
N GLU A 117 13.96 -7.45 -13.54
CA GLU A 117 13.58 -8.77 -13.02
C GLU A 117 12.92 -8.71 -11.63
N ILE A 118 13.17 -7.66 -10.84
CA ILE A 118 12.53 -7.47 -9.54
C ILE A 118 11.08 -7.04 -9.75
N ALA A 119 10.15 -7.74 -9.12
CA ALA A 119 8.73 -7.43 -9.15
C ALA A 119 8.23 -6.69 -7.92
N ILE A 120 8.92 -6.83 -6.78
CA ILE A 120 8.55 -6.30 -5.48
C ILE A 120 9.76 -5.62 -4.86
N VAL A 121 9.58 -4.45 -4.30
CA VAL A 121 10.51 -3.79 -3.39
C VAL A 121 9.77 -3.40 -2.11
N SER A 122 10.46 -3.45 -0.99
CA SER A 122 9.94 -3.03 0.31
C SER A 122 11.03 -2.26 1.05
N THR A 123 10.66 -1.51 2.07
CA THR A 123 11.61 -0.86 2.97
C THR A 123 11.60 -1.53 4.34
N ASP A 124 12.59 -1.24 5.15
CA ASP A 124 12.53 -1.48 6.58
C ASP A 124 11.37 -0.69 7.21
N MET A 125 10.93 -1.11 8.39
CA MET A 125 9.93 -0.41 9.20
C MET A 125 10.48 -0.10 10.58
N GLU A 126 10.13 1.07 11.08
CA GLU A 126 10.37 1.48 12.47
C GLU A 126 9.05 1.56 13.21
N PHE A 127 9.05 1.10 14.45
CA PHE A 127 7.92 1.27 15.37
C PHE A 127 8.17 2.50 16.24
N PHE A 128 7.17 3.35 16.34
CA PHE A 128 7.27 4.58 17.12
C PHE A 128 5.99 4.83 17.93
N ASP A 129 6.14 5.58 19.01
CA ASP A 129 5.06 6.12 19.82
C ASP A 129 5.42 7.54 20.27
N GLU A 130 4.70 8.07 21.26
CA GLU A 130 4.96 9.41 21.81
C GLU A 130 6.35 9.58 22.42
N SER A 131 7.00 8.49 22.82
CA SER A 131 8.36 8.49 23.36
C SER A 131 9.46 8.44 22.29
N GLY A 132 9.09 8.21 21.03
CA GLY A 132 9.99 8.10 19.89
C GLY A 132 10.04 6.69 19.30
N VAL A 133 11.10 6.39 18.53
CA VAL A 133 11.30 5.07 17.91
C VAL A 133 11.75 4.07 18.97
N TRP A 134 11.00 2.96 19.11
CA TRP A 134 11.26 1.90 20.07
C TRP A 134 11.61 0.54 19.46
N GLY A 135 11.46 0.37 18.16
CA GLY A 135 11.77 -0.88 17.48
C GLY A 135 11.95 -0.71 15.97
N LYS A 136 12.55 -1.72 15.35
CA LYS A 136 12.80 -1.77 13.91
C LYS A 136 12.66 -3.20 13.42
N ILE A 137 12.07 -3.37 12.23
CA ILE A 137 12.12 -4.62 11.45
C ILE A 137 12.96 -4.35 10.21
N SER A 138 13.94 -5.23 9.96
CA SER A 138 14.74 -5.24 8.75
C SER A 138 14.69 -6.62 8.10
N HIS A 139 14.63 -6.64 6.79
CA HIS A 139 14.58 -7.84 5.97
C HIS A 139 15.84 -8.00 5.12
N PRO A 140 16.12 -9.20 4.59
CA PRO A 140 17.21 -9.39 3.63
C PRO A 140 17.07 -8.49 2.41
N GLU A 141 18.19 -7.94 1.92
CA GLU A 141 18.21 -7.09 0.72
C GLU A 141 17.67 -7.84 -0.51
N TYR A 142 18.04 -9.11 -0.66
CA TYR A 142 17.55 -10.01 -1.70
C TYR A 142 17.03 -11.30 -1.04
N PRO A 143 15.73 -11.40 -0.76
CA PRO A 143 15.14 -12.60 -0.17
C PRO A 143 15.30 -13.84 -1.04
N VAL A 144 15.63 -14.95 -0.41
CA VAL A 144 15.76 -16.28 -1.04
C VAL A 144 14.60 -17.19 -0.61
N PRO A 145 14.36 -18.34 -1.30
CA PRO A 145 13.25 -19.25 -0.97
C PRO A 145 13.18 -19.67 0.51
N GLU A 146 14.35 -19.83 1.14
CA GLU A 146 14.47 -20.25 2.53
C GLU A 146 13.95 -19.22 3.52
N ASP A 147 13.97 -17.94 3.18
CA ASP A 147 13.43 -16.87 4.01
C ASP A 147 11.91 -16.98 4.12
N PHE A 148 11.23 -17.37 3.03
CA PHE A 148 9.79 -17.61 3.01
C PHE A 148 9.34 -18.80 3.87
N VAL A 149 10.25 -19.64 4.34
CA VAL A 149 9.91 -20.77 5.25
C VAL A 149 9.81 -20.32 6.70
N LYS A 150 10.55 -19.26 7.06
CA LYS A 150 10.63 -18.75 8.43
C LYS A 150 9.56 -17.71 8.73
N GLU A 151 9.45 -16.72 7.84
CA GLU A 151 8.58 -15.56 8.03
C GLU A 151 8.31 -14.85 6.69
N SER A 152 7.47 -13.82 6.70
CA SER A 152 7.32 -12.94 5.53
C SER A 152 8.62 -12.18 5.30
N PRO A 153 9.25 -12.27 4.11
CA PRO A 153 10.50 -11.57 3.83
C PRO A 153 10.30 -10.10 3.44
N PHE A 154 9.07 -9.59 3.51
CA PHE A 154 8.71 -8.20 3.23
C PHE A 154 7.75 -7.68 4.28
N CYS A 155 7.94 -6.42 4.67
CA CYS A 155 6.89 -5.66 5.34
C CYS A 155 5.77 -5.36 4.35
N HIS A 156 4.52 -5.50 4.76
CA HIS A 156 3.37 -5.32 3.86
C HIS A 156 3.12 -3.85 3.51
N ALA A 157 3.08 -2.99 4.52
CA ALA A 157 2.73 -1.59 4.37
C ALA A 157 3.66 -0.82 3.41
N PRO A 158 5.00 -0.99 3.46
CA PRO A 158 5.90 -0.22 2.61
C PRO A 158 6.20 -0.88 1.26
N CYS A 159 5.44 -1.90 0.81
CA CYS A 159 5.73 -2.53 -0.48
C CYS A 159 5.34 -1.66 -1.66
N MET A 160 6.22 -1.64 -2.68
CA MET A 160 5.89 -1.24 -4.04
C MET A 160 6.08 -2.43 -4.99
N VAL A 161 5.07 -2.69 -5.81
CA VAL A 161 4.98 -3.92 -6.63
C VAL A 161 4.63 -3.54 -8.07
N LYS A 162 5.22 -4.18 -9.06
CA LYS A 162 4.77 -4.07 -10.45
C LYS A 162 3.30 -4.50 -10.56
N ARG A 163 2.45 -3.65 -11.13
CA ARG A 163 1.01 -3.93 -11.25
C ARG A 163 0.73 -5.27 -11.95
N GLU A 164 1.54 -5.64 -12.93
CA GLU A 164 1.42 -6.93 -13.62
C GLU A 164 1.55 -8.14 -12.69
N ALA A 165 2.38 -8.06 -11.64
CA ALA A 165 2.52 -9.13 -10.66
C ALA A 165 1.21 -9.33 -9.85
N TYR A 166 0.56 -8.24 -9.42
CA TYR A 166 -0.78 -8.33 -8.82
C TYR A 166 -1.80 -8.94 -9.77
N MET A 167 -1.76 -8.58 -11.05
CA MET A 167 -2.71 -9.09 -12.04
C MET A 167 -2.52 -10.60 -12.29
N LYS A 168 -1.28 -11.07 -12.38
CA LYS A 168 -0.97 -12.51 -12.54
C LYS A 168 -1.58 -13.35 -11.41
N VAL A 169 -1.46 -12.91 -10.17
CA VAL A 169 -1.96 -13.64 -9.00
C VAL A 169 -3.41 -13.32 -8.63
N LYS A 170 -4.07 -12.44 -9.41
CA LYS A 170 -5.47 -11.97 -9.19
C LYS A 170 -5.68 -11.27 -7.85
N GLY A 171 -4.65 -10.54 -7.37
CA GLY A 171 -4.69 -9.78 -6.14
C GLY A 171 -4.73 -10.63 -4.86
N TYR A 172 -5.25 -10.02 -3.79
CA TYR A 172 -5.36 -10.64 -2.47
C TYR A 172 -6.43 -11.73 -2.44
N SER A 173 -6.15 -12.81 -1.74
CA SER A 173 -7.14 -13.86 -1.50
C SER A 173 -8.13 -13.43 -0.41
N VAL A 174 -9.41 -13.42 -0.72
CA VAL A 174 -10.48 -13.09 0.25
C VAL A 174 -10.96 -14.39 0.89
N SER A 175 -10.33 -14.80 1.99
CA SER A 175 -10.69 -15.99 2.75
C SER A 175 -10.49 -15.73 4.24
N GLY A 176 -11.49 -16.04 5.07
CA GLY A 176 -11.39 -15.92 6.52
C GLY A 176 -10.29 -16.81 7.15
N LYS A 177 -9.75 -17.76 6.41
CA LYS A 177 -8.64 -18.62 6.85
C LYS A 177 -7.27 -17.94 6.74
N LEU A 178 -7.18 -16.80 6.06
CA LEU A 178 -5.93 -16.06 5.79
C LEU A 178 -5.85 -14.74 6.56
N LEU A 179 -6.63 -14.59 7.62
CA LEU A 179 -6.53 -13.42 8.49
C LEU A 179 -5.15 -13.33 9.13
N ARG A 180 -4.51 -12.17 9.01
CA ARG A 180 -3.16 -11.84 9.53
C ARG A 180 -2.00 -12.55 8.82
N VAL A 181 -2.23 -13.18 7.66
CA VAL A 181 -1.20 -13.79 6.81
C VAL A 181 -1.50 -13.54 5.31
N GLU A 182 -2.34 -12.56 5.04
CA GLU A 182 -2.81 -12.22 3.69
C GLU A 182 -1.70 -11.76 2.76
N ASP A 183 -0.78 -10.98 3.30
CA ASP A 183 0.42 -10.48 2.63
C ASP A 183 1.38 -11.62 2.32
N TYR A 184 1.70 -12.41 3.32
CA TYR A 184 2.58 -13.56 3.18
C TYR A 184 2.05 -14.56 2.14
N HIS A 185 0.74 -14.85 2.17
CA HIS A 185 0.10 -15.67 1.14
C HIS A 185 0.21 -15.04 -0.25
N LEU A 186 0.08 -13.72 -0.36
CA LEU A 186 0.23 -12.98 -1.61
C LEU A 186 1.66 -13.10 -2.16
N TRP A 187 2.67 -12.91 -1.30
CA TRP A 187 4.07 -13.00 -1.70
C TRP A 187 4.47 -14.39 -2.17
N ILE A 188 4.00 -15.44 -1.49
CA ILE A 188 4.19 -16.83 -1.93
C ILE A 188 3.56 -17.07 -3.31
N LYS A 189 2.37 -16.52 -3.58
CA LYS A 189 1.75 -16.61 -4.91
C LYS A 189 2.58 -15.91 -5.98
N MET A 190 3.10 -14.72 -5.69
CA MET A 190 3.92 -13.95 -6.63
C MET A 190 5.26 -14.63 -6.89
N TYR A 191 5.89 -15.19 -5.87
CA TYR A 191 7.15 -15.93 -5.98
C TYR A 191 7.03 -17.17 -6.89
N LYS A 192 5.87 -17.82 -6.94
CA LYS A 192 5.60 -19.02 -7.74
C LYS A 192 5.21 -18.72 -9.20
N CYS A 193 5.04 -17.47 -9.57
CA CYS A 193 4.60 -17.02 -10.90
C CYS A 193 5.72 -16.46 -11.75
#